data_72b5efb524b2b1eee1a892e13604cb88
#
_entry.id   72b5efb524b2b1eee1a892e13604cb88
#
_cell.length_a   1.000
_cell.length_b   1.000
_cell.length_c   1.000
_cell.angle_alpha   90.00
_cell.angle_beta   90.00
_cell.angle_gamma   90.00
#
_symmetry.space_group_name_H-M   'P 1'
#
loop_
_entity.id
_entity.type
_entity.pdbx_description
1 polymer ?
#
loop_
_entity_poly.entity_id
_entity_poly.type
_entity_poly.pdbx_seq_one_letter_code
_entity_poly.pdbx_strand_id
1 'polypeptide(L)'
;YSILQNTDKVSYEIIIADDGSTDFTRYINEVVSGVKVVHNKKNLRFLRNCNHAAERASGKYILFLNNDTYVQPRWLRELVTLIEQNEKIGMVGSKLIYPDGRLQEAGGIVWRDASAWNFGYGQVAGAPIYNYVKETDYISGAAIMIRTALWKEIGGFDERYAPAYYEDTDLAFEVRKHGYQVVYNPFSVVVHYEGVSNGTDISSGQKAYQLSLIHI
;
A
#
# COMPACT_ATOMS: atom_id res chain seq x y z
N TYR A 1 -7.44 -14.23 4.41
CA TYR A 1 -7.23 -15.62 4.00
C TYR A 1 -5.98 -15.77 3.11
N SER A 2 -5.84 -15.00 2.03
CA SER A 2 -4.70 -15.10 1.11
C SER A 2 -3.33 -14.88 1.79
N ILE A 3 -3.25 -13.99 2.78
CA ILE A 3 -2.02 -13.77 3.55
C ILE A 3 -1.57 -15.07 4.23
N LEU A 4 -2.46 -15.75 4.94
CA LEU A 4 -2.13 -16.99 5.65
C LEU A 4 -1.73 -18.13 4.70
N GLN A 5 -2.32 -18.18 3.50
CA GLN A 5 -2.01 -19.21 2.50
C GLN A 5 -0.68 -18.97 1.77
N ASN A 6 -0.35 -17.70 1.48
CA ASN A 6 0.69 -17.33 0.55
C ASN A 6 1.91 -16.66 1.21
N THR A 7 1.96 -16.64 2.56
CA THR A 7 3.10 -16.08 3.30
C THR A 7 3.84 -17.22 4.00
N ASP A 8 5.06 -17.47 3.56
CA ASP A 8 5.97 -18.47 4.11
C ASP A 8 7.33 -17.87 4.43
N LYS A 9 8.08 -18.50 5.35
CA LYS A 9 9.50 -18.21 5.66
C LYS A 9 9.81 -16.75 6.07
N VAL A 10 8.80 -16.00 6.50
CA VAL A 10 8.95 -14.65 7.06
C VAL A 10 8.16 -14.61 8.37
N SER A 11 8.78 -14.03 9.41
CA SER A 11 8.05 -13.73 10.64
C SER A 11 7.24 -12.46 10.45
N TYR A 12 5.95 -12.50 10.74
CA TYR A 12 5.04 -11.37 10.58
C TYR A 12 3.94 -11.35 11.64
N GLU A 13 3.37 -10.21 11.84
CA GLU A 13 2.13 -10.00 12.57
C GLU A 13 1.07 -9.41 11.63
N ILE A 14 -0.18 -9.66 11.93
CA ILE A 14 -1.31 -9.04 11.20
C ILE A 14 -2.01 -8.07 12.13
N ILE A 15 -2.15 -6.83 11.68
CA ILE A 15 -2.92 -5.80 12.36
C ILE A 15 -4.11 -5.45 11.46
N ILE A 16 -5.31 -5.70 11.95
CA ILE A 16 -6.55 -5.35 11.25
C ILE A 16 -7.01 -4.00 11.77
N ALA A 17 -7.06 -3.02 10.90
CA ALA A 17 -7.54 -1.68 11.19
C ALA A 17 -9.04 -1.60 10.86
N ASP A 18 -9.88 -1.82 11.87
CA ASP A 18 -11.34 -1.71 11.73
C ASP A 18 -11.79 -0.27 11.93
N ASP A 19 -12.18 0.37 10.85
CA ASP A 19 -12.53 1.79 10.79
C ASP A 19 -14.01 2.05 11.11
N GLY A 20 -14.48 1.47 12.21
CA GLY A 20 -15.84 1.65 12.71
C GLY A 20 -16.87 0.85 11.90
N SER A 21 -16.54 -0.39 11.53
CA SER A 21 -17.45 -1.29 10.81
C SER A 21 -18.74 -1.53 11.57
N THR A 22 -19.85 -1.56 10.82
CA THR A 22 -21.19 -1.83 11.33
C THR A 22 -21.69 -3.25 11.03
N ASP A 23 -20.93 -3.99 10.22
CA ASP A 23 -21.17 -5.38 9.86
C ASP A 23 -20.45 -6.36 10.79
N PHE A 24 -20.33 -7.62 10.40
CA PHE A 24 -19.63 -8.65 11.18
C PHE A 24 -18.13 -8.42 11.39
N THR A 25 -17.51 -7.51 10.65
CA THR A 25 -16.08 -7.16 10.77
C THR A 25 -15.74 -6.72 12.20
N ARG A 26 -16.66 -6.05 12.89
CA ARG A 26 -16.48 -5.63 14.30
C ARG A 26 -16.21 -6.78 15.28
N TYR A 27 -16.54 -8.02 14.91
CA TYR A 27 -16.34 -9.24 15.72
C TYR A 27 -15.17 -10.08 15.22
N ILE A 28 -14.33 -9.56 14.34
CA ILE A 28 -13.29 -10.33 13.67
C ILE A 28 -12.29 -10.99 14.65
N ASN A 29 -12.04 -10.33 15.79
CA ASN A 29 -11.20 -10.87 16.86
C ASN A 29 -11.80 -12.11 17.55
N GLU A 30 -13.10 -12.36 17.40
CA GLU A 30 -13.78 -13.55 17.94
C GLU A 30 -13.64 -14.77 17.01
N VAL A 31 -13.44 -14.54 15.71
CA VAL A 31 -13.41 -15.59 14.69
C VAL A 31 -12.02 -15.83 14.07
N VAL A 32 -11.11 -14.86 14.20
CA VAL A 32 -9.74 -14.98 13.68
C VAL A 32 -8.74 -14.86 14.82
N SER A 33 -8.01 -15.95 15.07
CA SER A 33 -6.94 -15.97 16.07
C SER A 33 -5.60 -15.51 15.49
N GLY A 34 -4.70 -15.03 16.36
CA GLY A 34 -3.34 -14.66 15.98
C GLY A 34 -3.22 -13.31 15.24
N VAL A 35 -4.27 -12.49 15.28
CA VAL A 35 -4.27 -11.14 14.73
C VAL A 35 -4.45 -10.09 15.83
N LYS A 36 -3.88 -8.91 15.63
CA LYS A 36 -4.20 -7.71 16.44
C LYS A 36 -5.32 -6.96 15.73
N VAL A 37 -6.30 -6.46 16.47
CA VAL A 37 -7.38 -5.64 15.90
C VAL A 37 -7.35 -4.26 16.54
N VAL A 38 -7.39 -3.23 15.73
CA VAL A 38 -7.52 -1.83 16.15
C VAL A 38 -8.90 -1.36 15.73
N HIS A 39 -9.79 -1.20 16.71
CA HIS A 39 -11.14 -0.72 16.49
C HIS A 39 -11.22 0.80 16.66
N ASN A 40 -11.60 1.52 15.61
CA ASN A 40 -11.87 2.93 15.68
C ASN A 40 -13.32 3.17 16.17
N LYS A 41 -13.50 4.09 17.11
CA LYS A 41 -14.84 4.48 17.61
C LYS A 41 -15.70 5.18 16.55
N LYS A 42 -15.07 5.74 15.54
CA LYS A 42 -15.68 6.42 14.39
C LYS A 42 -14.83 6.17 13.15
N ASN A 43 -15.43 6.31 11.97
CA ASN A 43 -14.71 6.18 10.71
C ASN A 43 -13.68 7.32 10.58
N LEU A 44 -12.39 6.97 10.57
CA LEU A 44 -11.25 7.87 10.42
C LEU A 44 -10.84 8.08 8.97
N ARG A 45 -11.38 7.27 8.05
CA ARG A 45 -10.99 7.18 6.65
C ARG A 45 -9.58 6.59 6.48
N PHE A 46 -9.19 6.35 5.22
CA PHE A 46 -8.01 5.57 4.87
C PHE A 46 -6.73 6.06 5.60
N LEU A 47 -6.34 7.29 5.37
CA LEU A 47 -5.08 7.86 5.85
C LEU A 47 -4.92 7.76 7.38
N ARG A 48 -5.90 8.29 8.10
CA ARG A 48 -5.86 8.31 9.58
C ARG A 48 -6.00 6.93 10.20
N ASN A 49 -6.78 6.05 9.57
CA ASN A 49 -6.90 4.66 9.99
C ASN A 49 -5.56 3.94 9.86
N CYS A 50 -4.83 4.13 8.75
CA CYS A 50 -3.50 3.59 8.55
C CYS A 50 -2.50 4.12 9.58
N ASN A 51 -2.46 5.43 9.81
CA ASN A 51 -1.58 6.04 10.83
C ASN A 51 -1.85 5.46 12.22
N HIS A 52 -3.11 5.39 12.63
CA HIS A 52 -3.50 4.85 13.93
C HIS A 52 -3.15 3.37 14.11
N ALA A 53 -3.39 2.56 13.08
CA ALA A 53 -3.05 1.14 13.12
C ALA A 53 -1.52 0.91 13.16
N ALA A 54 -0.75 1.72 12.45
CA ALA A 54 0.71 1.64 12.41
C ALA A 54 1.38 1.86 13.78
N GLU A 55 0.75 2.59 14.70
CA GLU A 55 1.22 2.75 16.08
C GLU A 55 1.33 1.41 16.84
N ARG A 56 0.57 0.41 16.43
CA ARG A 56 0.54 -0.93 17.04
C ARG A 56 1.56 -1.89 16.42
N ALA A 57 2.23 -1.46 15.36
CA ALA A 57 3.22 -2.30 14.69
C ALA A 57 4.51 -2.41 15.51
N SER A 58 5.00 -3.64 15.65
CA SER A 58 6.23 -3.96 16.37
C SER A 58 7.33 -4.52 15.45
N GLY A 59 7.01 -4.79 14.18
CA GLY A 59 7.92 -5.33 13.20
C GLY A 59 9.01 -4.34 12.75
N LYS A 60 10.10 -4.86 12.17
CA LYS A 60 11.17 -4.08 11.54
C LYS A 60 10.67 -3.26 10.34
N TYR A 61 9.63 -3.74 9.71
CA TYR A 61 8.93 -3.12 8.57
C TYR A 61 7.45 -3.01 8.87
N ILE A 62 6.80 -1.97 8.33
CA ILE A 62 5.35 -1.83 8.26
C ILE A 62 4.95 -2.08 6.82
N LEU A 63 3.94 -2.92 6.60
CA LEU A 63 3.35 -3.15 5.29
C LEU A 63 1.87 -2.76 5.34
N PHE A 64 1.51 -1.76 4.55
CA PHE A 64 0.11 -1.40 4.31
C PHE A 64 -0.41 -2.27 3.18
N LEU A 65 -1.55 -2.89 3.41
CA LEU A 65 -2.21 -3.76 2.45
C LEU A 65 -3.72 -3.49 2.46
N ASN A 66 -4.28 -3.14 1.32
CA ASN A 66 -5.71 -2.93 1.19
C ASN A 66 -6.48 -4.24 1.41
N ASN A 67 -7.69 -4.12 1.97
CA ASN A 67 -8.57 -5.25 2.27
C ASN A 67 -9.19 -5.89 1.02
N ASP A 68 -9.19 -5.18 -0.12
CA ASP A 68 -9.64 -5.66 -1.44
C ASP A 68 -8.48 -6.21 -2.29
N THR A 69 -7.54 -6.92 -1.63
CA THR A 69 -6.38 -7.54 -2.26
C THR A 69 -6.35 -9.05 -2.06
N TYR A 70 -5.71 -9.74 -3.02
CA TYR A 70 -5.36 -11.14 -2.92
C TYR A 70 -3.88 -11.32 -3.23
N VAL A 71 -3.07 -11.60 -2.19
CA VAL A 71 -1.62 -11.74 -2.32
C VAL A 71 -1.26 -13.08 -2.96
N GLN A 72 -0.20 -13.12 -3.77
CA GLN A 72 0.28 -14.29 -4.47
C GLN A 72 1.40 -15.00 -3.68
N PRO A 73 1.73 -16.26 -3.98
CA PRO A 73 2.82 -16.98 -3.29
C PRO A 73 4.13 -16.19 -3.29
N ARG A 74 4.84 -16.19 -2.15
CA ARG A 74 6.14 -15.54 -1.94
C ARG A 74 6.12 -14.00 -1.86
N TRP A 75 4.98 -13.34 -2.07
CA TRP A 75 4.84 -11.87 -2.14
C TRP A 75 5.60 -11.11 -1.05
N LEU A 76 5.41 -11.47 0.22
CA LEU A 76 6.03 -10.81 1.36
C LEU A 76 7.54 -11.10 1.43
N ARG A 77 7.93 -12.35 1.13
CA ARG A 77 9.34 -12.74 1.13
C ARG A 77 10.14 -11.94 0.10
N GLU A 78 9.59 -11.72 -1.08
CA GLU A 78 10.24 -10.94 -2.13
C GLU A 78 10.47 -9.48 -1.70
N LEU A 79 9.48 -8.86 -1.03
CA LEU A 79 9.64 -7.51 -0.48
C LEU A 79 10.72 -7.46 0.60
N VAL A 80 10.66 -8.36 1.59
CA VAL A 80 11.62 -8.43 2.69
C VAL A 80 13.03 -8.70 2.17
N THR A 81 13.19 -9.66 1.25
CA THR A 81 14.51 -9.97 0.67
C THR A 81 15.12 -8.74 0.00
N LEU A 82 14.35 -8.02 -0.79
CA LEU A 82 14.85 -6.86 -1.54
C LEU A 82 15.27 -5.72 -0.60
N ILE A 83 14.43 -5.36 0.38
CA ILE A 83 14.74 -4.26 1.30
C ILE A 83 15.92 -4.59 2.25
N GLU A 84 16.12 -5.89 2.54
CA GLU A 84 17.25 -6.36 3.37
C GLU A 84 18.58 -6.35 2.58
N GLN A 85 18.55 -6.55 1.27
CA GLN A 85 19.74 -6.57 0.43
C GLN A 85 20.38 -5.19 0.23
N ASN A 86 19.63 -4.11 0.43
CA ASN A 86 20.11 -2.75 0.22
C ASN A 86 19.56 -1.79 1.28
N GLU A 87 20.43 -1.31 2.15
CA GLU A 87 20.07 -0.38 3.23
C GLU A 87 19.57 0.98 2.72
N LYS A 88 19.88 1.34 1.47
CA LYS A 88 19.36 2.55 0.84
C LYS A 88 17.89 2.47 0.46
N ILE A 89 17.31 1.26 0.37
CA ILE A 89 15.88 1.11 0.11
C ILE A 89 15.12 1.43 1.40
N GLY A 90 14.36 2.52 1.39
CA GLY A 90 13.46 2.92 2.49
C GLY A 90 12.06 2.35 2.33
N MET A 91 11.58 2.28 1.09
CA MET A 91 10.24 1.83 0.74
C MET A 91 10.27 0.91 -0.48
N VAL A 92 9.47 -0.16 -0.44
CA VAL A 92 9.33 -1.12 -1.54
C VAL A 92 7.86 -1.48 -1.74
N GLY A 93 7.45 -1.67 -2.98
CA GLY A 93 6.08 -2.06 -3.31
C GLY A 93 5.97 -3.19 -4.30
N SER A 94 4.79 -3.78 -4.32
CA SER A 94 4.45 -4.94 -5.14
C SER A 94 4.00 -4.54 -6.54
N LYS A 95 4.10 -5.49 -7.47
CA LYS A 95 3.36 -5.43 -8.74
C LYS A 95 1.87 -5.63 -8.45
N LEU A 96 1.06 -4.67 -8.85
CA LEU A 96 -0.40 -4.78 -8.77
C LEU A 96 -0.96 -5.26 -10.11
N ILE A 97 -1.82 -6.24 -10.06
CA ILE A 97 -2.56 -6.76 -11.21
C ILE A 97 -4.06 -6.76 -10.94
N TYR A 98 -4.85 -6.59 -11.98
CA TYR A 98 -6.29 -6.78 -11.92
C TYR A 98 -6.67 -8.27 -11.84
N PRO A 99 -7.90 -8.61 -11.40
CA PRO A 99 -8.39 -10.00 -11.39
C PRO A 99 -8.40 -10.66 -12.77
N ASP A 100 -8.46 -9.88 -13.85
CA ASP A 100 -8.40 -10.36 -15.24
C ASP A 100 -6.95 -10.58 -15.73
N GLY A 101 -5.94 -10.34 -14.87
CA GLY A 101 -4.52 -10.53 -15.18
C GLY A 101 -3.84 -9.35 -15.87
N ARG A 102 -4.56 -8.27 -16.19
CA ARG A 102 -3.94 -7.04 -16.71
C ARG A 102 -3.13 -6.34 -15.60
N LEU A 103 -2.07 -5.66 -16.01
CA LEU A 103 -1.26 -4.86 -15.11
C LEU A 103 -2.07 -3.65 -14.60
N GLN A 104 -2.08 -3.45 -13.30
CA GLN A 104 -2.62 -2.25 -12.69
C GLN A 104 -1.51 -1.23 -12.43
N GLU A 105 -0.38 -1.70 -11.87
CA GLU A 105 0.75 -0.85 -11.56
C GLU A 105 2.07 -1.65 -11.52
N ALA A 106 3.09 -1.09 -12.16
CA ALA A 106 4.50 -1.49 -12.03
C ALA A 106 5.35 -0.32 -11.48
N GLY A 107 4.92 0.24 -10.34
CA GLY A 107 5.39 1.51 -9.81
C GLY A 107 4.73 2.71 -10.47
N GLY A 108 4.87 3.88 -9.87
CA GLY A 108 4.26 5.13 -10.31
C GLY A 108 5.26 6.11 -10.94
N ILE A 109 4.75 7.00 -11.79
CA ILE A 109 5.49 8.09 -12.41
C ILE A 109 4.80 9.39 -12.04
N VAL A 110 5.57 10.38 -11.56
CA VAL A 110 5.09 11.73 -11.32
C VAL A 110 5.66 12.66 -12.39
N TRP A 111 4.78 13.33 -13.11
CA TRP A 111 5.15 14.24 -14.17
C TRP A 111 5.41 15.66 -13.64
N ARG A 112 6.01 16.51 -14.49
CA ARG A 112 6.37 17.89 -14.11
C ARG A 112 5.18 18.76 -13.72
N ASP A 113 3.99 18.44 -14.20
CA ASP A 113 2.72 19.11 -13.87
C ASP A 113 2.06 18.55 -12.59
N ALA A 114 2.80 17.73 -11.83
CA ALA A 114 2.36 17.03 -10.64
C ALA A 114 1.28 15.94 -10.86
N SER A 115 0.93 15.63 -12.11
CA SER A 115 0.10 14.45 -12.37
C SER A 115 0.87 13.16 -12.04
N ALA A 116 0.17 12.15 -11.52
CA ALA A 116 0.74 10.87 -11.15
C ALA A 116 0.04 9.73 -11.91
N TRP A 117 0.82 8.83 -12.49
CA TRP A 117 0.33 7.74 -13.32
C TRP A 117 0.92 6.41 -12.89
N ASN A 118 0.09 5.37 -12.86
CA ASN A 118 0.54 4.00 -12.65
C ASN A 118 1.23 3.48 -13.92
N PHE A 119 2.53 3.20 -13.83
CA PHE A 119 3.29 2.69 -14.97
C PHE A 119 2.77 1.33 -15.42
N GLY A 120 2.43 1.22 -16.69
CA GLY A 120 1.92 0.00 -17.31
C GLY A 120 0.43 -0.26 -17.10
N TYR A 121 -0.34 0.73 -16.65
CA TYR A 121 -1.78 0.61 -16.45
C TYR A 121 -2.49 -0.01 -17.66
N GLY A 122 -3.28 -1.08 -17.43
CA GLY A 122 -4.06 -1.79 -18.44
C GLY A 122 -3.24 -2.67 -19.39
N GLN A 123 -1.91 -2.72 -19.27
CA GLN A 123 -1.02 -3.47 -20.16
C GLN A 123 -0.91 -4.96 -19.77
N VAL A 124 -0.20 -5.73 -20.59
CA VAL A 124 0.11 -7.15 -20.33
C VAL A 124 1.13 -7.27 -19.20
N ALA A 125 0.74 -7.79 -18.05
CA ALA A 125 1.58 -7.86 -16.85
C ALA A 125 2.88 -8.68 -17.03
N GLY A 126 2.91 -9.61 -17.99
CA GLY A 126 4.08 -10.44 -18.31
C GLY A 126 5.11 -9.78 -19.22
N ALA A 127 4.85 -8.57 -19.76
CA ALA A 127 5.80 -7.92 -20.68
C ALA A 127 7.13 -7.59 -19.95
N PRO A 128 8.30 -7.83 -20.58
CA PRO A 128 9.61 -7.70 -19.93
C PRO A 128 9.85 -6.33 -19.30
N ILE A 129 9.33 -5.26 -19.90
CA ILE A 129 9.47 -3.88 -19.43
C ILE A 129 8.86 -3.64 -18.03
N TYR A 130 7.98 -4.53 -17.55
CA TYR A 130 7.35 -4.45 -16.24
C TYR A 130 7.89 -5.49 -15.25
N ASN A 131 8.88 -6.29 -15.64
CA ASN A 131 9.33 -7.45 -14.87
C ASN A 131 10.81 -7.39 -14.46
N TYR A 132 11.25 -6.22 -13.99
CA TYR A 132 12.56 -6.03 -13.34
C TYR A 132 12.43 -5.05 -12.16
N VAL A 133 13.29 -5.23 -11.16
CA VAL A 133 13.38 -4.32 -10.01
C VAL A 133 13.88 -2.97 -10.46
N LYS A 134 13.22 -1.88 -10.06
CA LYS A 134 13.60 -0.52 -10.43
C LYS A 134 13.21 0.51 -9.37
N GLU A 135 13.91 1.62 -9.34
CA GLU A 135 13.44 2.82 -8.64
C GLU A 135 12.21 3.38 -9.35
N THR A 136 11.32 3.98 -8.57
CA THR A 136 10.09 4.57 -9.06
C THR A 136 9.74 5.83 -8.27
N ASP A 137 8.91 6.70 -8.82
CA ASP A 137 8.58 7.95 -8.15
C ASP A 137 7.67 7.74 -6.95
N TYR A 138 6.72 6.83 -7.05
CA TYR A 138 5.86 6.41 -5.94
C TYR A 138 5.41 4.96 -6.12
N ILE A 139 4.72 4.43 -5.14
CA ILE A 139 4.08 3.12 -5.12
C ILE A 139 2.70 3.30 -4.50
N SER A 140 1.68 2.70 -5.12
CA SER A 140 0.30 2.74 -4.62
C SER A 140 0.18 2.22 -3.19
N GLY A 141 -0.56 2.94 -2.35
CA GLY A 141 -0.91 2.56 -0.99
C GLY A 141 -1.59 1.21 -0.83
N ALA A 142 -1.99 0.58 -1.95
CA ALA A 142 -2.62 -0.75 -1.93
C ALA A 142 -1.69 -1.87 -1.41
N ALA A 143 -0.35 -1.74 -1.63
CA ALA A 143 0.64 -2.72 -1.14
C ALA A 143 2.03 -2.08 -1.01
N ILE A 144 2.28 -1.36 0.08
CA ILE A 144 3.53 -0.65 0.37
C ILE A 144 4.20 -1.22 1.62
N MET A 145 5.49 -1.50 1.56
CA MET A 145 6.31 -1.81 2.73
C MET A 145 7.38 -0.73 2.94
N ILE A 146 7.51 -0.26 4.18
CA ILE A 146 8.46 0.78 4.60
C ILE A 146 9.22 0.34 5.86
N ARG A 147 10.44 0.83 6.05
CA ARG A 147 11.18 0.65 7.31
C ARG A 147 10.44 1.33 8.46
N THR A 148 10.17 0.61 9.54
CA THR A 148 9.45 1.17 10.71
C THR A 148 10.16 2.37 11.32
N ALA A 149 11.50 2.36 11.36
CA ALA A 149 12.27 3.50 11.87
C ALA A 149 12.03 4.75 11.00
N LEU A 150 12.09 4.59 9.67
CA LEU A 150 11.86 5.67 8.72
C LEU A 150 10.42 6.19 8.76
N TRP A 151 9.43 5.27 8.85
CA TRP A 151 8.03 5.65 9.03
C TRP A 151 7.81 6.56 10.25
N LYS A 152 8.44 6.20 11.37
CA LYS A 152 8.38 7.00 12.61
C LYS A 152 9.11 8.33 12.50
N GLU A 153 10.22 8.38 11.80
CA GLU A 153 11.00 9.59 11.56
C GLU A 153 10.24 10.58 10.67
N ILE A 154 9.59 10.09 9.62
CA ILE A 154 8.72 10.89 8.73
C ILE A 154 7.46 11.37 9.46
N GLY A 155 6.94 10.58 10.41
CA GLY A 155 5.71 10.88 11.16
C GLY A 155 4.45 10.27 10.55
N GLY A 156 4.59 9.31 9.64
CA GLY A 156 3.47 8.63 8.97
C GLY A 156 2.98 9.32 7.71
N PHE A 157 1.75 9.01 7.30
CA PHE A 157 1.07 9.73 6.23
C PHE A 157 0.68 11.13 6.68
N ASP A 158 0.92 12.14 5.84
CA ASP A 158 0.63 13.54 6.17
C ASP A 158 -0.88 13.81 6.17
N GLU A 159 -1.36 14.33 7.28
CA GLU A 159 -2.76 14.66 7.52
C GLU A 159 -3.35 15.68 6.53
N ARG A 160 -2.52 16.43 5.81
CA ARG A 160 -2.96 17.36 4.74
C ARG A 160 -3.69 16.65 3.61
N TYR A 161 -3.38 15.36 3.38
CA TYR A 161 -4.03 14.54 2.35
C TYR A 161 -5.27 13.78 2.85
N ALA A 162 -5.70 14.01 4.09
CA ALA A 162 -6.92 13.38 4.58
C ALA A 162 -8.14 13.84 3.78
N PRO A 163 -9.08 12.95 3.41
CA PRO A 163 -9.24 11.59 3.92
C PRO A 163 -8.43 10.51 3.18
N ALA A 164 -7.97 10.76 1.97
CA ALA A 164 -7.19 9.85 1.12
C ALA A 164 -6.73 10.54 -0.16
N TYR A 165 -5.83 9.84 -0.91
CA TYR A 165 -5.18 10.16 -2.17
C TYR A 165 -3.98 11.10 -2.03
N TYR A 166 -2.92 10.73 -2.74
CA TYR A 166 -1.60 11.35 -2.75
C TYR A 166 -0.79 11.20 -1.45
N GLU A 167 -1.34 10.59 -0.38
CA GLU A 167 -0.60 10.28 0.84
C GLU A 167 0.56 9.30 0.56
N ASP A 168 0.37 8.37 -0.36
CA ASP A 168 1.37 7.41 -0.81
C ASP A 168 2.46 8.08 -1.67
N THR A 169 2.06 8.98 -2.54
CA THR A 169 2.97 9.78 -3.37
C THR A 169 3.80 10.72 -2.49
N ASP A 170 3.18 11.44 -1.57
CA ASP A 170 3.87 12.31 -0.59
C ASP A 170 4.85 11.50 0.27
N LEU A 171 4.42 10.36 0.81
CA LEU A 171 5.30 9.46 1.56
C LEU A 171 6.53 9.05 0.74
N ALA A 172 6.36 8.74 -0.56
CA ALA A 172 7.48 8.40 -1.43
C ALA A 172 8.47 9.57 -1.60
N PHE A 173 7.98 10.80 -1.67
CA PHE A 173 8.82 12.00 -1.70
C PHE A 173 9.54 12.21 -0.38
N GLU A 174 8.89 12.05 0.76
CA GLU A 174 9.52 12.15 2.09
C GLU A 174 10.58 11.06 2.28
N VAL A 175 10.34 9.82 1.85
CA VAL A 175 11.35 8.74 1.85
C VAL A 175 12.62 9.17 1.09
N ARG A 176 12.47 9.76 -0.11
CA ARG A 176 13.60 10.25 -0.90
C ARG A 176 14.29 11.45 -0.27
N LYS A 177 13.56 12.35 0.33
CA LYS A 177 14.10 13.52 1.06
C LYS A 177 14.96 13.10 2.25
N HIS A 178 14.66 11.95 2.88
CA HIS A 178 15.47 11.33 3.91
C HIS A 178 16.65 10.51 3.36
N GLY A 179 16.92 10.58 2.04
CA GLY A 179 18.06 9.94 1.39
C GLY A 179 17.89 8.47 1.03
N TYR A 180 16.66 7.96 1.10
CA TYR A 180 16.35 6.58 0.74
C TYR A 180 15.76 6.46 -0.67
N GLN A 181 15.77 5.23 -1.18
CA GLN A 181 15.18 4.85 -2.46
C GLN A 181 13.76 4.30 -2.25
N VAL A 182 12.91 4.57 -3.24
CA VAL A 182 11.58 3.96 -3.41
C VAL A 182 11.66 2.98 -4.56
N VAL A 183 11.39 1.69 -4.31
CA VAL A 183 11.70 0.62 -5.24
C VAL A 183 10.47 -0.27 -5.52
N TYR A 184 10.21 -0.50 -6.79
CA TYR A 184 9.23 -1.47 -7.26
C TYR A 184 9.84 -2.86 -7.38
N ASN A 185 9.13 -3.89 -6.86
CA ASN A 185 9.53 -5.29 -6.96
C ASN A 185 8.49 -6.11 -7.77
N PRO A 186 8.81 -6.53 -9.01
CA PRO A 186 7.89 -7.29 -9.86
C PRO A 186 7.63 -8.72 -9.37
N PHE A 187 8.47 -9.25 -8.49
CA PHE A 187 8.36 -10.62 -7.98
C PHE A 187 7.40 -10.73 -6.79
N SER A 188 7.11 -9.61 -6.14
CA SER A 188 5.99 -9.49 -5.21
C SER A 188 4.73 -9.14 -5.98
N VAL A 189 3.79 -10.07 -6.10
CA VAL A 189 2.57 -9.88 -6.90
C VAL A 189 1.35 -9.86 -6.00
N VAL A 190 0.51 -8.86 -6.20
CA VAL A 190 -0.77 -8.69 -5.49
C VAL A 190 -1.88 -8.43 -6.51
N VAL A 191 -2.93 -9.22 -6.44
CA VAL A 191 -4.19 -8.93 -7.16
C VAL A 191 -4.95 -7.89 -6.37
N HIS A 192 -5.33 -6.78 -6.99
CA HIS A 192 -6.08 -5.71 -6.36
C HIS A 192 -7.38 -5.45 -7.10
N TYR A 193 -8.49 -5.58 -6.40
CA TYR A 193 -9.84 -5.51 -6.99
C TYR A 193 -10.29 -4.09 -7.28
N GLU A 194 -9.62 -3.10 -6.80
CA GLU A 194 -9.84 -1.65 -6.93
C GLU A 194 -11.31 -1.20 -6.91
N GLY A 195 -11.60 -0.21 -6.08
CA GLY A 195 -12.92 0.44 -6.08
C GLY A 195 -14.00 -0.25 -5.25
N VAL A 196 -13.68 -1.33 -4.53
CA VAL A 196 -14.65 -2.00 -3.65
C VAL A 196 -15.13 -1.06 -2.54
N SER A 197 -14.23 -0.24 -1.97
CA SER A 197 -14.56 0.67 -0.87
C SER A 197 -14.99 2.07 -1.32
N ASN A 198 -14.38 2.63 -2.38
CA ASN A 198 -14.51 4.04 -2.76
C ASN A 198 -15.15 4.24 -4.15
N GLY A 199 -15.46 3.16 -4.87
CA GLY A 199 -15.91 3.21 -6.26
C GLY A 199 -14.80 3.61 -7.25
N THR A 200 -15.14 3.58 -8.52
CA THR A 200 -14.22 3.96 -9.63
C THR A 200 -14.66 5.24 -10.34
N ASP A 201 -15.80 5.80 -9.99
CA ASP A 201 -16.33 7.02 -10.61
C ASP A 201 -15.59 8.27 -10.10
N ILE A 202 -14.82 8.88 -11.00
CA ILE A 202 -14.02 10.09 -10.71
C ILE A 202 -14.86 11.36 -10.52
N SER A 203 -16.15 11.33 -10.87
CA SER A 203 -17.07 12.47 -10.71
C SER A 203 -17.79 12.49 -9.37
N SER A 204 -17.66 11.44 -8.56
CA SER A 204 -18.40 11.28 -7.31
C SER A 204 -17.54 10.71 -6.16
N GLY A 205 -18.06 10.86 -4.94
CA GLY A 205 -17.44 10.29 -3.74
C GLY A 205 -16.01 10.75 -3.48
N GLN A 206 -15.17 9.88 -2.97
CA GLN A 206 -13.77 10.19 -2.65
C GLN A 206 -12.89 10.37 -3.89
N LYS A 207 -13.26 9.77 -5.04
CA LYS A 207 -12.53 9.97 -6.30
C LYS A 207 -12.65 11.41 -6.82
N ALA A 208 -13.76 12.09 -6.59
CA ALA A 208 -13.92 13.52 -6.92
C ALA A 208 -12.97 14.40 -6.10
N TYR A 209 -12.68 14.01 -4.85
CA TYR A 209 -11.69 14.70 -4.01
C TYR A 209 -10.27 14.59 -4.59
N GLN A 210 -9.91 13.46 -5.16
CA GLN A 210 -8.61 13.26 -5.82
C GLN A 210 -8.36 14.32 -6.92
N LEU A 211 -9.38 14.63 -7.74
CA LEU A 211 -9.26 15.67 -8.77
C LEU A 211 -9.06 17.06 -8.18
N SER A 212 -9.63 17.36 -7.01
CA SER A 212 -9.45 18.67 -6.37
C SER A 212 -8.03 18.90 -5.86
N LEU A 213 -7.30 17.85 -5.50
CA LEU A 213 -5.91 17.95 -5.05
C LEU A 213 -4.92 18.26 -6.17
N ILE A 214 -5.26 17.91 -7.43
CA ILE A 214 -4.40 18.20 -8.59
C ILE A 214 -4.37 19.72 -8.90
N HIS A 215 -5.35 20.47 -8.45
CA HIS A 215 -5.53 21.89 -8.75
C HIS A 215 -5.06 22.85 -7.64
N ILE A 216 -4.44 22.32 -6.58
CA ILE A 216 -3.78 23.10 -5.53
C ILE A 216 -2.31 23.35 -5.91
#